data_4bde847002a94d3b636c2c1fa53959f0
#
_entry.id   4bde847002a94d3b636c2c1fa53959f0
#
_cell.length_a   1.000
_cell.length_b   1.000
_cell.length_c   1.000
_cell.angle_alpha   90.00
_cell.angle_beta   90.00
_cell.angle_gamma   90.00
#
_symmetry.space_group_name_H-M   'P 1'
#
loop_
_entity.id
_entity.type
_entity.pdbx_description
1 polymer ?
#
loop_
_entity_poly.entity_id
_entity_poly.type
_entity_poly.pdbx_seq_one_letter_code
_entity_poly.pdbx_strand_id
1 'polypeptide(L)'
;MKLKKFFAGVVAAAMMLTMGATAAFATELEPVESKTVAVNNNTVTVQKIYKLDGQGISPEETFNFTVSDAEVTNAGTNVNKNALPVPTIGSAKYEATVEGGATTAGNTKKITIDFNKDGSLIYTGVGIYTYRVAETAGKTLGVAYDTKTYTMKVTVVNGDTVGSYKIHSVSFTDNATKQKDDAPSFTNTYTANTLSVSKTVDGALGDKDYPFEFTVNFAKNTENAEKTWTDAITAEKTDANNSKSTVNITSDSASFTLKHGESIKFSNVPAGLTYTVSETAVNDYETKINGNKTATAAVNGKVTTSADTDKDEEIVTYKNIKGIETPDTGVILDNAPYIALLAIVAFGGVALILNKRRRDEE
;
A
#
# COMPACT_ATOMS: atom_id res chain seq x y z
N MET A 1 -31.81 20.45 33.02
CA MET A 1 -30.55 19.96 33.55
C MET A 1 -30.74 18.48 33.87
N LYS A 2 -30.36 17.55 32.94
CA LYS A 2 -30.55 16.10 33.13
C LYS A 2 -29.16 15.45 33.07
N LEU A 3 -28.72 14.99 34.23
CA LEU A 3 -27.46 14.25 34.43
C LEU A 3 -27.60 12.86 33.80
N LYS A 4 -26.86 12.57 32.76
CA LYS A 4 -26.74 11.19 32.24
C LYS A 4 -25.69 10.47 33.07
N LYS A 5 -26.14 9.47 33.82
CA LYS A 5 -25.29 8.55 34.57
C LYS A 5 -24.58 7.64 33.59
N PHE A 6 -23.26 7.75 33.51
CA PHE A 6 -22.41 6.74 32.87
C PHE A 6 -22.25 5.56 33.85
N PHE A 7 -22.73 4.39 33.46
CA PHE A 7 -22.42 3.16 34.14
C PHE A 7 -21.04 2.70 33.65
N ALA A 8 -19.99 2.96 34.41
CA ALA A 8 -18.72 2.29 34.30
C ALA A 8 -18.86 0.92 34.96
N GLY A 9 -18.93 -0.14 34.13
CA GLY A 9 -18.91 -1.51 34.62
C GLY A 9 -17.49 -1.87 35.07
N VAL A 10 -17.20 -1.74 36.35
CA VAL A 10 -15.98 -2.30 36.95
C VAL A 10 -16.20 -3.79 37.09
N VAL A 11 -15.61 -4.60 36.22
CA VAL A 11 -15.46 -6.05 36.45
C VAL A 11 -14.16 -6.26 37.19
N ALA A 12 -14.23 -6.19 38.50
CA ALA A 12 -13.16 -6.69 39.36
C ALA A 12 -13.20 -8.23 39.30
N ALA A 13 -12.25 -8.85 38.59
CA ALA A 13 -12.04 -10.26 38.64
C ALA A 13 -11.39 -10.62 39.98
N ALA A 14 -12.21 -10.87 40.99
CA ALA A 14 -11.76 -11.51 42.22
C ALA A 14 -11.49 -12.99 41.94
N MET A 15 -10.22 -13.34 41.76
CA MET A 15 -9.78 -14.71 41.84
C MET A 15 -9.80 -15.10 43.32
N MET A 16 -10.83 -15.77 43.78
CA MET A 16 -10.79 -16.49 45.07
C MET A 16 -9.92 -17.73 44.89
N LEU A 17 -8.66 -17.59 45.24
CA LEU A 17 -7.82 -18.72 45.54
C LEU A 17 -8.02 -19.08 47.03
N THR A 18 -8.82 -20.08 47.31
CA THR A 18 -8.88 -20.68 48.65
C THR A 18 -7.65 -21.55 48.86
N MET A 19 -6.63 -21.00 49.42
CA MET A 19 -5.58 -21.69 50.20
C MET A 19 -4.92 -20.68 51.14
N GLY A 20 -4.94 -21.04 52.39
CA GLY A 20 -4.65 -20.31 53.60
C GLY A 20 -3.48 -19.33 53.64
N ALA A 21 -3.74 -18.31 54.43
CA ALA A 21 -2.85 -17.52 55.26
C ALA A 21 -1.98 -16.46 54.64
N THR A 22 -2.16 -15.32 55.25
CA THR A 22 -1.38 -14.10 55.47
C THR A 22 -1.71 -12.93 54.54
N ALA A 23 -2.37 -11.95 55.16
CA ALA A 23 -2.59 -10.62 54.63
C ALA A 23 -1.27 -9.96 54.23
N ALA A 24 -1.08 -9.78 52.92
CA ALA A 24 -0.13 -8.84 52.40
C ALA A 24 -0.91 -7.69 51.77
N PHE A 25 -0.58 -6.48 52.18
CA PHE A 25 -1.18 -5.22 51.84
C PHE A 25 -1.45 -5.06 50.33
N ALA A 26 -2.72 -4.89 49.97
CA ALA A 26 -3.08 -4.42 48.67
C ALA A 26 -2.63 -2.96 48.53
N THR A 27 -1.53 -2.73 47.86
CA THR A 27 -1.28 -1.44 47.23
C THR A 27 -2.39 -1.23 46.21
N GLU A 28 -3.12 -0.13 46.32
CA GLU A 28 -4.12 0.33 45.40
C GLU A 28 -3.48 0.43 44.02
N LEU A 29 -3.70 -0.61 43.20
CA LEU A 29 -3.31 -0.61 41.80
C LEU A 29 -4.34 0.25 41.10
N GLU A 30 -3.92 1.37 40.54
CA GLU A 30 -4.71 2.15 39.58
C GLU A 30 -5.40 1.18 38.62
N PRO A 31 -6.69 1.36 38.30
CA PRO A 31 -7.41 0.49 37.40
C PRO A 31 -6.78 0.61 36.01
N VAL A 32 -5.94 -0.33 35.67
CA VAL A 32 -5.48 -0.51 34.29
C VAL A 32 -6.73 -0.83 33.48
N GLU A 33 -7.19 0.12 32.68
CA GLU A 33 -8.29 -0.11 31.73
C GLU A 33 -7.95 -1.36 30.92
N SER A 34 -8.72 -2.40 31.13
CA SER A 34 -8.52 -3.68 30.46
C SER A 34 -9.06 -3.57 29.04
N LYS A 35 -8.25 -3.03 28.12
CA LYS A 35 -8.58 -3.07 26.70
C LYS A 35 -8.55 -4.52 26.24
N THR A 36 -9.73 -5.07 26.01
CA THR A 36 -9.93 -6.42 25.48
C THR A 36 -10.74 -6.34 24.19
N VAL A 37 -10.48 -7.27 23.27
CA VAL A 37 -11.30 -7.43 22.07
C VAL A 37 -12.52 -8.30 22.37
N ALA A 38 -13.60 -8.08 21.61
CA ALA A 38 -14.80 -8.91 21.74
C ALA A 38 -14.52 -10.34 21.27
N VAL A 39 -14.90 -11.32 22.10
CA VAL A 39 -14.84 -12.76 21.77
C VAL A 39 -16.23 -13.22 21.40
N ASN A 40 -16.40 -13.75 20.19
CA ASN A 40 -17.66 -14.26 19.67
C ASN A 40 -17.48 -15.72 19.21
N ASN A 41 -18.20 -16.65 19.75
CA ASN A 41 -18.11 -18.09 19.39
C ASN A 41 -16.66 -18.63 19.36
N ASN A 42 -15.86 -18.25 20.37
CA ASN A 42 -14.43 -18.56 20.44
C ASN A 42 -13.62 -18.01 19.25
N THR A 43 -14.00 -16.87 18.71
CA THR A 43 -13.22 -16.17 17.70
C THR A 43 -12.99 -14.71 18.09
N VAL A 44 -11.92 -14.13 17.58
CA VAL A 44 -11.67 -12.68 17.61
C VAL A 44 -11.28 -12.21 16.22
N THR A 45 -11.29 -10.90 15.99
CA THR A 45 -10.92 -10.33 14.71
C THR A 45 -9.78 -9.34 14.84
N VAL A 46 -8.89 -9.35 13.86
CA VAL A 46 -7.94 -8.27 13.57
C VAL A 46 -8.32 -7.62 12.25
N GLN A 47 -7.87 -6.40 12.01
CA GLN A 47 -8.18 -5.68 10.79
C GLN A 47 -7.02 -5.76 9.80
N LYS A 48 -7.33 -5.90 8.52
CA LYS A 48 -6.39 -5.66 7.43
C LYS A 48 -6.83 -4.44 6.65
N ILE A 49 -5.92 -3.47 6.49
CA ILE A 49 -6.15 -2.25 5.74
C ILE A 49 -5.20 -2.25 4.53
N TYR A 50 -5.74 -2.03 3.33
CA TYR A 50 -4.96 -1.90 2.11
C TYR A 50 -5.17 -0.52 1.49
N LYS A 51 -4.10 0.27 1.41
CA LYS A 51 -4.09 1.66 0.93
C LYS A 51 -3.44 1.76 -0.44
N LEU A 52 -3.95 2.68 -1.25
CA LEU A 52 -3.31 3.16 -2.47
C LEU A 52 -2.68 4.53 -2.20
N ASP A 53 -1.40 4.66 -2.50
CA ASP A 53 -0.67 5.92 -2.55
C ASP A 53 -0.38 6.26 -4.01
N GLY A 54 -0.59 7.54 -4.37
CA GLY A 54 -0.50 7.98 -5.76
C GLY A 54 -1.73 7.65 -6.62
N GLN A 55 -1.53 7.52 -7.92
CA GLN A 55 -2.58 7.26 -8.91
C GLN A 55 -2.33 5.95 -9.64
N GLY A 56 -3.29 5.06 -9.60
CA GLY A 56 -3.17 3.78 -10.30
C GLY A 56 -4.21 2.78 -9.86
N ILE A 57 -3.92 1.55 -10.20
CA ILE A 57 -4.75 0.38 -9.95
C ILE A 57 -3.93 -0.56 -9.09
N SER A 58 -4.39 -0.82 -7.86
CA SER A 58 -3.70 -1.80 -7.03
C SER A 58 -3.81 -3.21 -7.63
N PRO A 59 -2.76 -4.03 -7.55
CA PRO A 59 -2.83 -5.42 -7.96
C PRO A 59 -3.78 -6.23 -7.06
N GLU A 60 -4.23 -7.38 -7.58
CA GLU A 60 -4.81 -8.40 -6.71
C GLU A 60 -3.75 -8.84 -5.70
N GLU A 61 -4.13 -8.88 -4.41
CA GLU A 61 -3.20 -9.25 -3.35
C GLU A 61 -3.88 -10.09 -2.27
N THR A 62 -3.17 -11.11 -1.78
CA THR A 62 -3.61 -11.91 -0.65
C THR A 62 -2.63 -11.77 0.49
N PHE A 63 -3.08 -11.15 1.57
CA PHE A 63 -2.30 -11.00 2.78
C PHE A 63 -2.52 -12.17 3.72
N ASN A 64 -1.42 -12.83 4.10
CA ASN A 64 -1.42 -13.98 5.00
C ASN A 64 -0.86 -13.57 6.36
N PHE A 65 -1.31 -14.27 7.40
CA PHE A 65 -0.94 -13.98 8.77
C PHE A 65 -0.50 -15.26 9.48
N THR A 66 0.24 -15.08 10.55
CA THR A 66 0.71 -16.18 11.39
C THR A 66 0.37 -15.94 12.86
N VAL A 67 0.04 -17.00 13.56
CA VAL A 67 0.02 -17.07 15.02
C VAL A 67 1.11 -18.04 15.43
N SER A 68 2.06 -17.59 16.24
CA SER A 68 3.28 -18.35 16.59
C SER A 68 3.69 -18.10 18.04
N ASP A 69 4.82 -18.66 18.45
CA ASP A 69 5.49 -18.42 19.72
C ASP A 69 4.56 -18.63 20.92
N ALA A 70 3.86 -19.79 20.93
CA ALA A 70 2.90 -20.12 21.97
C ALA A 70 3.60 -20.32 23.32
N GLU A 71 3.17 -19.57 24.32
CA GLU A 71 3.61 -19.67 25.71
C GLU A 71 2.40 -19.76 26.63
N VAL A 72 2.58 -20.29 27.84
CA VAL A 72 1.53 -20.31 28.86
C VAL A 72 2.09 -19.99 30.24
N THR A 73 1.37 -19.13 30.95
CA THR A 73 1.61 -18.82 32.36
C THR A 73 0.35 -19.15 33.19
N ASN A 74 0.52 -19.35 34.46
CA ASN A 74 -0.59 -19.75 35.39
C ASN A 74 -1.38 -20.97 34.87
N ALA A 75 -0.68 -21.91 34.26
CA ALA A 75 -1.27 -23.08 33.64
C ALA A 75 -1.78 -24.06 34.70
N GLY A 76 -3.00 -24.58 34.47
CA GLY A 76 -3.53 -25.74 35.21
C GLY A 76 -2.71 -26.99 34.97
N THR A 77 -2.89 -27.97 35.82
CA THR A 77 -2.16 -29.26 35.78
C THR A 77 -2.39 -30.07 34.50
N ASN A 78 -3.50 -29.82 33.82
CA ASN A 78 -3.88 -30.53 32.59
C ASN A 78 -3.26 -29.95 31.32
N VAL A 79 -2.53 -28.81 31.42
CA VAL A 79 -1.92 -28.14 30.27
C VAL A 79 -0.59 -28.79 29.93
N ASN A 80 -0.49 -29.35 28.72
CA ASN A 80 0.79 -29.83 28.21
C ASN A 80 1.62 -28.65 27.67
N LYS A 81 2.58 -28.19 28.46
CA LYS A 81 3.45 -27.04 28.09
C LYS A 81 4.37 -27.31 26.91
N ASN A 82 4.59 -28.58 26.55
CA ASN A 82 5.45 -28.93 25.40
C ASN A 82 4.68 -29.02 24.08
N ALA A 83 3.34 -28.93 24.13
CA ALA A 83 2.47 -28.98 22.95
C ALA A 83 1.27 -28.06 23.17
N LEU A 84 1.54 -26.74 23.16
CA LEU A 84 0.50 -25.74 23.33
C LEU A 84 -0.37 -25.64 22.08
N PRO A 85 -1.69 -25.46 22.23
CA PRO A 85 -2.56 -25.24 21.10
C PRO A 85 -2.27 -23.89 20.44
N VAL A 86 -2.30 -23.85 19.10
CA VAL A 86 -2.15 -22.64 18.32
C VAL A 86 -3.46 -22.41 17.56
N PRO A 87 -4.11 -21.26 17.75
CA PRO A 87 -5.32 -20.91 17.01
C PRO A 87 -5.01 -20.69 15.51
N THR A 88 -6.01 -20.91 14.67
CA THR A 88 -5.92 -20.63 13.25
C THR A 88 -6.21 -19.17 12.97
N ILE A 89 -5.63 -18.62 11.90
CA ILE A 89 -5.88 -17.26 11.45
C ILE A 89 -6.18 -17.27 9.95
N GLY A 90 -7.17 -16.49 9.53
CA GLY A 90 -7.54 -16.33 8.13
C GLY A 90 -6.58 -15.45 7.34
N SER A 91 -6.87 -15.27 6.05
CA SER A 91 -6.19 -14.36 5.15
C SER A 91 -7.14 -13.27 4.67
N ALA A 92 -6.60 -12.22 4.03
CA ALA A 92 -7.38 -11.17 3.38
C ALA A 92 -7.03 -11.09 1.90
N LYS A 93 -7.96 -11.46 1.03
CA LYS A 93 -7.82 -11.25 -0.41
C LYS A 93 -8.45 -9.91 -0.80
N TYR A 94 -7.73 -9.13 -1.60
CA TYR A 94 -8.19 -7.91 -2.24
C TYR A 94 -8.09 -8.08 -3.75
N GLU A 95 -9.17 -7.78 -4.45
CA GLU A 95 -9.20 -7.82 -5.92
C GLU A 95 -8.53 -6.57 -6.50
N ALA A 96 -7.97 -6.69 -7.70
CA ALA A 96 -7.47 -5.53 -8.44
C ALA A 96 -8.63 -4.63 -8.89
N THR A 97 -8.50 -3.33 -8.77
CA THR A 97 -9.38 -2.31 -9.39
C THR A 97 -10.86 -2.33 -9.06
N VAL A 98 -11.35 -3.31 -8.32
CA VAL A 98 -12.76 -3.48 -7.99
C VAL A 98 -13.00 -3.22 -6.51
N GLU A 99 -14.24 -3.27 -6.09
CA GLU A 99 -14.60 -3.18 -4.68
C GLU A 99 -13.76 -4.16 -3.84
N GLY A 100 -13.05 -3.61 -2.86
CA GLY A 100 -12.13 -4.37 -2.01
C GLY A 100 -10.65 -4.29 -2.40
N GLY A 101 -10.29 -3.65 -3.53
CA GLY A 101 -8.89 -3.30 -3.83
C GLY A 101 -8.35 -2.18 -2.96
N ALA A 102 -7.07 -1.82 -3.13
CA ALA A 102 -6.49 -0.69 -2.40
C ALA A 102 -7.14 0.64 -2.82
N THR A 103 -7.40 1.50 -1.85
CA THR A 103 -7.94 2.86 -2.06
C THR A 103 -7.14 3.86 -1.26
N THR A 104 -7.21 5.14 -1.62
CA THR A 104 -6.52 6.23 -0.89
C THR A 104 -6.96 6.29 0.57
N ALA A 105 -8.25 6.08 0.86
CA ALA A 105 -8.77 6.00 2.23
C ALA A 105 -8.35 4.71 2.95
N GLY A 106 -8.00 3.67 2.20
CA GLY A 106 -7.73 2.31 2.68
C GLY A 106 -9.01 1.48 2.82
N ASN A 107 -9.03 0.33 2.16
CA ASN A 107 -10.07 -0.68 2.34
C ASN A 107 -9.74 -1.59 3.53
N THR A 108 -10.73 -1.82 4.38
CA THR A 108 -10.57 -2.63 5.60
C THR A 108 -11.32 -3.95 5.49
N LYS A 109 -10.62 -5.04 5.76
CA LYS A 109 -11.20 -6.38 5.93
C LYS A 109 -10.94 -6.91 7.33
N LYS A 110 -11.90 -7.68 7.87
CA LYS A 110 -11.75 -8.37 9.14
C LYS A 110 -11.15 -9.76 8.90
N ILE A 111 -10.12 -10.08 9.66
CA ILE A 111 -9.45 -11.38 9.67
C ILE A 111 -9.85 -12.08 10.97
N THR A 112 -10.35 -13.28 10.86
CA THR A 112 -10.76 -14.07 12.02
C THR A 112 -9.59 -14.89 12.56
N ILE A 113 -9.39 -14.83 13.86
CA ILE A 113 -8.58 -15.79 14.63
C ILE A 113 -9.57 -16.72 15.30
N ASP A 114 -9.45 -18.02 15.02
CA ASP A 114 -10.37 -19.04 15.50
C ASP A 114 -9.67 -19.96 16.52
N PHE A 115 -10.23 -20.01 17.71
CA PHE A 115 -9.78 -20.84 18.81
C PHE A 115 -10.51 -22.20 18.87
N ASN A 116 -11.21 -22.57 17.79
CA ASN A 116 -11.83 -23.90 17.66
C ASN A 116 -11.03 -24.78 16.71
N LYS A 117 -11.10 -26.08 16.97
CA LYS A 117 -10.69 -27.14 16.06
C LYS A 117 -11.76 -28.22 16.09
N ASP A 118 -12.22 -28.65 14.93
CA ASP A 118 -13.26 -29.65 14.79
C ASP A 118 -14.53 -29.36 15.65
N GLY A 119 -14.89 -28.06 15.69
CA GLY A 119 -16.06 -27.55 16.42
C GLY A 119 -15.89 -27.44 17.95
N SER A 120 -14.68 -27.71 18.47
CA SER A 120 -14.39 -27.66 19.91
C SER A 120 -13.29 -26.64 20.21
N LEU A 121 -13.37 -26.03 21.38
CA LEU A 121 -12.31 -25.11 21.86
C LEU A 121 -10.98 -25.88 21.98
N ILE A 122 -9.90 -25.27 21.45
CA ILE A 122 -8.56 -25.92 21.42
C ILE A 122 -7.88 -26.03 22.79
N TYR A 123 -8.35 -25.29 23.78
CA TYR A 123 -7.73 -25.25 25.11
C TYR A 123 -8.24 -26.40 26.00
N THR A 124 -7.31 -27.15 26.55
CA THR A 124 -7.57 -28.32 27.42
C THR A 124 -7.30 -28.03 28.89
N GLY A 125 -7.04 -26.79 29.27
CA GLY A 125 -6.80 -26.36 30.64
C GLY A 125 -6.80 -24.83 30.80
N VAL A 126 -7.02 -24.43 32.06
CA VAL A 126 -6.96 -23.04 32.48
C VAL A 126 -5.53 -22.48 32.31
N GLY A 127 -5.40 -21.21 32.01
CA GLY A 127 -4.10 -20.55 31.86
C GLY A 127 -4.19 -19.22 31.12
N ILE A 128 -3.05 -18.54 31.08
CA ILE A 128 -2.86 -17.35 30.26
C ILE A 128 -1.94 -17.76 29.11
N TYR A 129 -2.53 -17.95 27.94
CA TYR A 129 -1.82 -18.32 26.72
C TYR A 129 -1.40 -17.05 25.97
N THR A 130 -0.17 -17.00 25.53
CA THR A 130 0.41 -15.86 24.84
C THR A 130 0.92 -16.30 23.48
N TYR A 131 0.65 -15.49 22.46
CA TYR A 131 1.02 -15.76 21.07
C TYR A 131 1.56 -14.50 20.42
N ARG A 132 2.41 -14.68 19.43
CA ARG A 132 2.79 -13.63 18.51
C ARG A 132 1.90 -13.67 17.28
N VAL A 133 1.29 -12.56 16.92
CA VAL A 133 0.50 -12.40 15.69
C VAL A 133 1.23 -11.43 14.76
N ALA A 134 1.44 -11.84 13.51
CA ALA A 134 2.18 -11.08 12.50
C ALA A 134 1.61 -11.31 11.11
N GLU A 135 1.79 -10.34 10.24
CA GLU A 135 1.60 -10.52 8.80
C GLU A 135 2.84 -11.19 8.18
N THR A 136 2.61 -12.06 7.20
CA THR A 136 3.68 -12.61 6.37
C THR A 136 3.91 -11.67 5.20
N ALA A 137 5.09 -11.09 5.09
CA ALA A 137 5.43 -10.19 3.99
C ALA A 137 5.35 -10.94 2.65
N GLY A 138 4.64 -10.34 1.69
CA GLY A 138 4.61 -10.79 0.30
C GLY A 138 5.78 -10.24 -0.52
N LYS A 139 5.67 -10.42 -1.84
CA LYS A 139 6.73 -10.01 -2.79
C LYS A 139 6.22 -9.10 -3.91
N THR A 140 5.01 -8.60 -3.84
CA THR A 140 4.43 -7.75 -4.90
C THR A 140 5.15 -6.40 -4.95
N LEU A 141 5.62 -6.03 -6.13
CA LEU A 141 6.30 -4.77 -6.38
C LEU A 141 5.32 -3.61 -6.11
N GLY A 142 5.82 -2.50 -5.55
CA GLY A 142 5.02 -1.35 -5.16
C GLY A 142 4.26 -1.53 -3.84
N VAL A 143 4.19 -2.77 -3.27
CA VAL A 143 3.54 -2.99 -1.97
C VAL A 143 4.56 -2.87 -0.83
N ALA A 144 4.31 -1.94 0.07
CA ALA A 144 4.94 -1.85 1.38
C ALA A 144 4.14 -2.69 2.38
N TYR A 145 4.71 -3.82 2.80
CA TYR A 145 4.10 -4.75 3.75
C TYR A 145 4.30 -4.28 5.19
N ASP A 146 3.25 -4.43 6.00
CA ASP A 146 3.31 -4.09 7.43
C ASP A 146 4.25 -5.06 8.16
N THR A 147 5.15 -4.49 8.93
CA THR A 147 6.10 -5.25 9.77
C THR A 147 5.66 -5.30 11.24
N LYS A 148 4.50 -4.73 11.55
CA LYS A 148 3.95 -4.72 12.89
C LYS A 148 3.71 -6.14 13.40
N THR A 149 3.89 -6.32 14.69
CA THR A 149 3.56 -7.56 15.37
C THR A 149 2.81 -7.27 16.65
N TYR A 150 1.90 -8.17 16.99
CA TYR A 150 1.16 -8.11 18.23
C TYR A 150 1.49 -9.30 19.14
N THR A 151 1.51 -9.04 20.44
CA THR A 151 1.39 -10.08 21.46
C THR A 151 -0.09 -10.24 21.80
N MET A 152 -0.67 -11.38 21.41
CA MET A 152 -2.04 -11.77 21.77
C MET A 152 -2.02 -12.59 23.06
N LYS A 153 -2.79 -12.17 24.05
CA LYS A 153 -2.95 -12.85 25.33
C LYS A 153 -4.38 -13.36 25.47
N VAL A 154 -4.53 -14.67 25.65
CA VAL A 154 -5.81 -15.36 25.80
C VAL A 154 -5.90 -15.91 27.22
N THR A 155 -6.84 -15.43 28.01
CA THR A 155 -7.11 -15.94 29.35
C THR A 155 -8.20 -16.98 29.27
N VAL A 156 -7.87 -18.23 29.67
CA VAL A 156 -8.78 -19.37 29.68
C VAL A 156 -9.12 -19.73 31.13
N VAL A 157 -10.40 -19.88 31.40
CA VAL A 157 -10.94 -20.25 32.74
C VAL A 157 -11.79 -21.48 32.61
N ASN A 158 -12.20 -22.04 33.76
CA ASN A 158 -13.18 -23.15 33.80
C ASN A 158 -14.51 -22.70 33.17
N GLY A 159 -15.08 -23.55 32.37
CA GLY A 159 -16.42 -23.36 31.82
C GLY A 159 -17.53 -23.64 32.86
N ASP A 160 -18.77 -23.64 32.37
CA ASP A 160 -19.94 -23.76 33.25
C ASP A 160 -20.23 -25.19 33.62
N THR A 161 -19.62 -26.16 32.93
CA THR A 161 -19.74 -27.61 33.27
C THR A 161 -18.38 -28.15 33.69
N VAL A 162 -18.38 -29.13 34.56
CA VAL A 162 -17.16 -29.78 35.07
C VAL A 162 -16.34 -30.33 33.91
N GLY A 163 -15.07 -29.95 33.85
CA GLY A 163 -14.14 -30.38 32.80
C GLY A 163 -14.21 -29.58 31.50
N SER A 164 -15.09 -28.57 31.41
CA SER A 164 -15.12 -27.64 30.26
C SER A 164 -14.29 -26.40 30.54
N TYR A 165 -13.89 -25.72 29.45
CA TYR A 165 -13.11 -24.47 29.49
C TYR A 165 -13.78 -23.42 28.61
N LYS A 166 -13.55 -22.15 28.95
CA LYS A 166 -14.00 -21.02 28.14
C LYS A 166 -12.97 -19.92 28.11
N ILE A 167 -12.95 -19.16 27.03
CA ILE A 167 -12.15 -17.94 26.91
C ILE A 167 -12.82 -16.85 27.75
N HIS A 168 -12.09 -16.35 28.74
CA HIS A 168 -12.53 -15.24 29.57
C HIS A 168 -12.27 -13.89 28.89
N SER A 169 -11.07 -13.74 28.32
CA SER A 169 -10.70 -12.49 27.65
C SER A 169 -9.57 -12.72 26.65
N VAL A 170 -9.53 -11.87 25.62
CA VAL A 170 -8.42 -11.76 24.67
C VAL A 170 -7.98 -10.30 24.61
N SER A 171 -6.70 -10.04 24.68
CA SER A 171 -6.11 -8.71 24.51
C SER A 171 -4.93 -8.75 23.57
N PHE A 172 -4.73 -7.66 22.84
CA PHE A 172 -3.58 -7.47 21.98
C PHE A 172 -2.71 -6.35 22.54
N THR A 173 -1.39 -6.52 22.42
CA THR A 173 -0.40 -5.50 22.75
C THR A 173 0.49 -5.32 21.52
N ASP A 174 0.57 -4.12 21.01
CA ASP A 174 1.50 -3.77 19.93
C ASP A 174 2.93 -3.89 20.44
N ASN A 175 3.75 -4.70 19.77
CA ASN A 175 5.10 -5.01 20.26
C ASN A 175 6.09 -3.84 20.09
N ALA A 176 5.81 -2.88 19.22
CA ALA A 176 6.63 -1.69 19.04
C ALA A 176 6.32 -0.63 20.10
N THR A 177 5.05 -0.30 20.29
CA THR A 177 4.62 0.75 21.22
C THR A 177 4.43 0.27 22.64
N LYS A 178 4.29 -1.04 22.86
CA LYS A 178 3.94 -1.70 24.13
C LYS A 178 2.57 -1.30 24.67
N GLN A 179 1.72 -0.72 23.80
CA GLN A 179 0.37 -0.30 24.16
C GLN A 179 -0.63 -1.40 23.84
N LYS A 180 -1.65 -1.52 24.67
CA LYS A 180 -2.81 -2.38 24.38
C LYS A 180 -3.65 -1.77 23.27
N ASP A 181 -4.08 -2.64 22.36
CA ASP A 181 -4.87 -2.27 21.19
C ASP A 181 -6.18 -3.08 21.21
N ASP A 182 -7.32 -2.39 21.18
CA ASP A 182 -8.66 -2.98 21.14
C ASP A 182 -9.20 -3.14 19.69
N ALA A 183 -8.46 -2.58 18.73
CA ALA A 183 -8.74 -2.72 17.30
C ALA A 183 -7.47 -3.05 16.50
N PRO A 184 -6.79 -4.18 16.80
CA PRO A 184 -5.50 -4.52 16.21
C PRO A 184 -5.60 -4.56 14.68
N SER A 185 -4.65 -3.89 14.01
CA SER A 185 -4.69 -3.72 12.56
C SER A 185 -3.32 -3.78 11.91
N PHE A 186 -3.30 -4.34 10.70
CA PHE A 186 -2.16 -4.36 9.79
C PHE A 186 -2.47 -3.51 8.57
N THR A 187 -1.56 -2.60 8.20
CA THR A 187 -1.76 -1.67 7.08
C THR A 187 -0.68 -1.84 6.04
N ASN A 188 -1.07 -2.21 4.82
CA ASN A 188 -0.17 -2.22 3.67
C ASN A 188 -0.54 -1.10 2.71
N THR A 189 0.47 -0.61 2.00
CA THR A 189 0.28 0.46 1.02
C THR A 189 0.86 0.02 -0.31
N TYR A 190 0.06 0.09 -1.37
CA TYR A 190 0.53 0.01 -2.74
C TYR A 190 0.78 1.42 -3.25
N THR A 191 1.97 1.66 -3.79
CA THR A 191 2.35 2.95 -4.37
C THR A 191 2.46 2.80 -5.89
N ALA A 192 1.73 3.67 -6.61
CA ALA A 192 1.75 3.76 -8.07
C ALA A 192 2.06 5.18 -8.52
N ASN A 193 2.98 5.27 -9.45
CA ASN A 193 3.53 6.51 -10.00
C ASN A 193 3.10 6.72 -11.45
N THR A 194 3.46 7.86 -12.02
CA THR A 194 3.27 8.18 -13.44
C THR A 194 4.57 8.64 -14.07
N LEU A 195 4.75 8.37 -15.36
CA LEU A 195 5.83 8.91 -16.18
C LEU A 195 5.23 9.63 -17.39
N SER A 196 5.58 10.90 -17.58
CA SER A 196 5.16 11.69 -18.73
C SER A 196 6.37 12.03 -19.61
N VAL A 197 6.25 11.77 -20.90
CA VAL A 197 7.28 12.14 -21.90
C VAL A 197 6.67 13.11 -22.90
N SER A 198 7.28 14.25 -23.10
CA SER A 198 6.82 15.28 -24.05
C SER A 198 7.88 15.63 -25.10
N LYS A 199 7.41 16.06 -26.27
CA LYS A 199 8.25 16.40 -27.41
C LYS A 199 8.03 17.83 -27.87
N THR A 200 9.13 18.57 -28.03
CA THR A 200 9.14 19.85 -28.71
C THR A 200 10.20 19.85 -29.82
N VAL A 201 9.94 20.62 -30.88
CA VAL A 201 10.89 20.87 -31.99
C VAL A 201 11.05 22.34 -32.14
N ASP A 202 12.31 22.81 -32.31
CA ASP A 202 12.68 24.19 -32.41
C ASP A 202 13.73 24.40 -33.52
N GLY A 203 14.10 25.67 -33.74
CA GLY A 203 15.06 26.09 -34.76
C GLY A 203 14.42 26.36 -36.12
N ALA A 204 15.07 27.21 -36.88
CA ALA A 204 14.55 27.71 -38.17
C ALA A 204 14.35 26.61 -39.23
N LEU A 205 15.01 25.45 -39.07
CA LEU A 205 14.91 24.30 -39.96
C LEU A 205 14.23 23.09 -39.27
N GLY A 206 13.65 23.30 -38.09
CA GLY A 206 12.99 22.26 -37.34
C GLY A 206 11.65 21.85 -37.98
N ASP A 207 11.51 20.57 -38.34
CA ASP A 207 10.26 20.01 -38.88
C ASP A 207 9.35 19.58 -37.73
N LYS A 208 8.29 20.36 -37.50
CA LYS A 208 7.32 20.11 -36.41
C LYS A 208 6.39 18.91 -36.70
N ASP A 209 6.28 18.48 -37.94
CA ASP A 209 5.47 17.34 -38.36
C ASP A 209 6.24 16.03 -38.41
N TYR A 210 7.57 16.10 -38.20
CA TYR A 210 8.40 14.89 -38.19
C TYR A 210 8.07 13.98 -36.98
N PRO A 211 7.80 12.68 -37.20
CA PRO A 211 7.50 11.74 -36.14
C PRO A 211 8.81 11.18 -35.57
N PHE A 212 9.25 11.72 -34.44
CA PHE A 212 10.43 11.20 -33.73
C PHE A 212 10.10 9.89 -33.04
N GLU A 213 10.95 8.88 -33.18
CA GLU A 213 10.74 7.55 -32.62
C GLU A 213 11.30 7.46 -31.21
N PHE A 214 10.48 6.95 -30.31
CA PHE A 214 10.79 6.78 -28.90
C PHE A 214 10.63 5.32 -28.47
N THR A 215 11.42 4.93 -27.47
CA THR A 215 11.24 3.70 -26.73
C THR A 215 11.32 4.01 -25.23
N VAL A 216 10.38 3.52 -24.47
CA VAL A 216 10.45 3.50 -23.00
C VAL A 216 10.58 2.08 -22.53
N ASN A 217 11.51 1.81 -21.63
CA ASN A 217 11.69 0.51 -20.98
C ASN A 217 11.57 0.70 -19.47
N PHE A 218 10.83 -0.21 -18.84
CA PHE A 218 10.74 -0.33 -17.39
C PHE A 218 11.48 -1.57 -16.92
N ALA A 219 12.16 -1.49 -15.78
CA ALA A 219 12.84 -2.60 -15.17
C ALA A 219 12.80 -2.50 -13.65
N LYS A 220 12.86 -3.64 -12.96
CA LYS A 220 13.03 -3.62 -11.50
C LYS A 220 14.42 -3.09 -11.15
N ASN A 221 14.50 -2.20 -10.15
CA ASN A 221 15.79 -1.81 -9.61
C ASN A 221 16.44 -2.96 -8.83
N THR A 222 17.71 -2.83 -8.46
CA THR A 222 18.47 -3.89 -7.79
C THR A 222 17.90 -4.30 -6.44
N GLU A 223 17.29 -3.37 -5.71
CA GLU A 223 16.67 -3.62 -4.40
C GLU A 223 15.39 -4.42 -4.52
N ASN A 224 14.72 -4.36 -5.67
CA ASN A 224 13.45 -5.03 -5.95
C ASN A 224 13.59 -6.25 -6.88
N ALA A 225 14.80 -6.77 -7.12
CA ALA A 225 15.05 -7.89 -8.02
C ALA A 225 14.19 -9.12 -7.70
N GLU A 226 14.00 -9.42 -6.41
CA GLU A 226 13.22 -10.55 -5.90
C GLU A 226 11.70 -10.30 -5.82
N LYS A 227 11.26 -9.07 -6.10
CA LYS A 227 9.83 -8.74 -6.11
C LYS A 227 9.17 -9.27 -7.39
N THR A 228 7.88 -9.58 -7.28
CA THR A 228 7.05 -9.93 -8.44
C THR A 228 6.38 -8.67 -8.97
N TRP A 229 6.37 -8.52 -10.29
CA TRP A 229 5.68 -7.45 -10.98
C TRP A 229 4.72 -8.07 -12.00
N THR A 230 3.45 -7.85 -11.81
CA THR A 230 2.37 -8.42 -12.63
C THR A 230 1.43 -7.36 -13.17
N ASP A 231 1.64 -6.10 -12.78
CA ASP A 231 0.70 -5.03 -13.06
C ASP A 231 0.86 -4.49 -14.47
N ALA A 232 -0.26 -4.16 -15.08
CA ALA A 232 -0.31 -3.53 -16.38
C ALA A 232 -0.07 -2.02 -16.26
N ILE A 233 1.11 -1.54 -16.63
CA ILE A 233 1.32 -0.14 -16.93
C ILE A 233 0.47 0.21 -18.15
N THR A 234 -0.27 1.31 -18.10
CA THR A 234 -1.03 1.83 -19.24
C THR A 234 -0.34 3.02 -19.84
N ALA A 235 -0.45 3.20 -21.17
CA ALA A 235 0.15 4.33 -21.87
C ALA A 235 -0.88 5.02 -22.75
N GLU A 236 -1.01 6.33 -22.56
CA GLU A 236 -1.92 7.18 -23.33
C GLU A 236 -1.11 8.31 -24.00
N LYS A 237 -1.11 8.35 -25.33
CA LYS A 237 -0.55 9.43 -26.12
C LYS A 237 -1.60 10.54 -26.29
N THR A 238 -1.18 11.77 -26.09
CA THR A 238 -1.96 12.99 -26.38
C THR A 238 -1.31 13.73 -27.54
N ASP A 239 -2.06 13.99 -28.61
CA ASP A 239 -1.58 14.76 -29.77
C ASP A 239 -1.65 16.27 -29.51
N ALA A 240 -1.13 17.08 -30.45
CA ALA A 240 -1.13 18.53 -30.37
C ALA A 240 -2.56 19.16 -30.33
N ASN A 241 -3.60 18.42 -30.68
CA ASN A 241 -5.00 18.84 -30.62
C ASN A 241 -5.71 18.31 -29.37
N ASN A 242 -4.97 17.74 -28.39
CA ASN A 242 -5.50 17.08 -27.20
C ASN A 242 -6.31 15.80 -27.45
N SER A 243 -6.19 15.20 -28.64
CA SER A 243 -6.79 13.90 -28.90
C SER A 243 -5.95 12.79 -28.26
N LYS A 244 -6.61 11.80 -27.66
CA LYS A 244 -5.98 10.76 -26.90
C LYS A 244 -6.02 9.42 -27.62
N SER A 245 -4.95 8.67 -27.55
CA SER A 245 -4.85 7.31 -28.10
C SER A 245 -4.04 6.39 -27.19
N THR A 246 -4.44 5.14 -27.10
CA THR A 246 -3.72 4.13 -26.30
C THR A 246 -2.48 3.65 -27.07
N VAL A 247 -1.37 3.50 -26.32
CA VAL A 247 -0.14 2.88 -26.83
C VAL A 247 0.02 1.54 -26.12
N ASN A 248 0.30 0.48 -26.87
CA ASN A 248 0.51 -0.84 -26.31
C ASN A 248 1.89 -0.97 -25.68
N ILE A 249 1.93 -1.59 -24.49
CA ILE A 249 3.15 -1.97 -23.80
C ILE A 249 3.35 -3.47 -23.99
N THR A 250 4.54 -3.85 -24.42
CA THR A 250 4.91 -5.27 -24.64
C THR A 250 6.20 -5.56 -23.90
N SER A 251 6.18 -6.56 -23.04
CA SER A 251 7.37 -6.99 -22.28
C SER A 251 8.08 -5.82 -21.59
N ASP A 252 7.30 -5.00 -20.84
CA ASP A 252 7.79 -3.87 -20.06
C ASP A 252 8.39 -2.72 -20.90
N SER A 253 8.08 -2.71 -22.20
CA SER A 253 8.56 -1.72 -23.16
C SER A 253 7.42 -1.18 -24.02
N ALA A 254 7.52 0.10 -24.39
CA ALA A 254 6.64 0.74 -25.36
C ALA A 254 7.45 1.45 -26.42
N SER A 255 7.09 1.26 -27.69
CA SER A 255 7.61 2.03 -28.83
C SER A 255 6.50 2.88 -29.41
N PHE A 256 6.78 4.15 -29.65
CA PHE A 256 5.83 5.14 -30.13
C PHE A 256 6.53 6.28 -30.85
N THR A 257 5.77 7.13 -31.51
CA THR A 257 6.29 8.36 -32.12
C THR A 257 5.65 9.57 -31.48
N LEU A 258 6.43 10.65 -31.32
CA LEU A 258 5.95 11.96 -30.91
C LEU A 258 6.39 13.03 -31.92
N LYS A 259 5.46 13.89 -32.28
CA LYS A 259 5.69 15.14 -33.03
C LYS A 259 5.83 16.33 -32.06
N HIS A 260 6.09 17.50 -32.59
CA HIS A 260 6.05 18.72 -31.79
C HIS A 260 4.70 18.94 -31.10
N GLY A 261 4.74 19.20 -29.79
CA GLY A 261 3.55 19.43 -28.96
C GLY A 261 2.82 18.18 -28.52
N GLU A 262 3.30 16.99 -28.90
CA GLU A 262 2.73 15.72 -28.46
C GLU A 262 3.39 15.21 -27.18
N SER A 263 2.64 14.41 -26.42
CA SER A 263 3.12 13.77 -25.20
C SER A 263 2.54 12.36 -25.05
N ILE A 264 3.18 11.57 -24.20
CA ILE A 264 2.66 10.28 -23.73
C ILE A 264 2.74 10.24 -22.22
N LYS A 265 1.70 9.67 -21.59
CA LYS A 265 1.66 9.44 -20.16
C LYS A 265 1.56 7.93 -19.88
N PHE A 266 2.49 7.44 -19.12
CA PHE A 266 2.44 6.10 -18.52
C PHE A 266 1.83 6.22 -17.13
N SER A 267 0.84 5.40 -16.85
CA SER A 267 0.13 5.37 -15.57
C SER A 267 0.19 3.99 -14.95
N ASN A 268 -0.06 3.91 -13.67
CA ASN A 268 0.03 2.68 -12.89
C ASN A 268 1.44 2.07 -12.90
N VAL A 269 2.47 2.91 -12.79
CA VAL A 269 3.87 2.49 -12.69
C VAL A 269 4.17 2.16 -11.24
N PRO A 270 4.38 0.88 -10.85
CA PRO A 270 4.67 0.54 -9.46
C PRO A 270 5.95 1.20 -8.96
N ALA A 271 5.95 1.67 -7.72
CA ALA A 271 7.18 2.13 -7.08
C ALA A 271 8.22 1.00 -7.00
N GLY A 272 9.47 1.34 -7.23
CA GLY A 272 10.59 0.38 -7.25
C GLY A 272 10.95 -0.13 -8.64
N LEU A 273 10.40 0.47 -9.68
CA LEU A 273 10.92 0.36 -11.05
C LEU A 273 11.99 1.42 -11.33
N THR A 274 12.78 1.15 -12.34
CA THR A 274 13.56 2.15 -13.10
C THR A 274 12.93 2.32 -14.46
N TYR A 275 13.04 3.48 -15.05
CA TYR A 275 12.68 3.69 -16.44
C TYR A 275 13.86 4.16 -17.27
N THR A 276 13.85 3.83 -18.55
CA THR A 276 14.75 4.41 -19.56
C THR A 276 13.91 4.90 -20.73
N VAL A 277 13.99 6.20 -21.01
CA VAL A 277 13.40 6.81 -22.20
C VAL A 277 14.50 7.01 -23.22
N SER A 278 14.27 6.55 -24.45
CA SER A 278 15.21 6.68 -25.57
C SER A 278 14.50 7.30 -26.76
N GLU A 279 15.13 8.29 -27.39
CA GLU A 279 14.76 8.79 -28.71
C GLU A 279 15.77 8.32 -29.76
N THR A 280 15.31 7.84 -30.90
CA THR A 280 16.18 7.55 -32.04
C THR A 280 16.76 8.85 -32.57
N ALA A 281 18.09 8.97 -32.60
CA ALA A 281 18.76 10.19 -33.08
C ALA A 281 18.45 10.45 -34.55
N VAL A 282 18.12 11.69 -34.86
CA VAL A 282 17.86 12.16 -36.23
C VAL A 282 18.98 13.10 -36.64
N ASN A 283 19.54 12.89 -37.83
CA ASN A 283 20.64 13.70 -38.33
C ASN A 283 20.29 15.19 -38.36
N ASP A 284 21.26 16.02 -38.05
CA ASP A 284 21.19 17.47 -38.02
C ASP A 284 20.30 18.05 -36.92
N TYR A 285 19.79 17.25 -36.02
CA TYR A 285 19.10 17.73 -34.80
C TYR A 285 20.05 17.64 -33.59
N GLU A 286 20.08 18.71 -32.80
CA GLU A 286 20.58 18.73 -31.45
C GLU A 286 19.45 18.40 -30.51
N THR A 287 19.62 17.39 -29.62
CA THR A 287 18.61 17.00 -28.63
C THR A 287 18.96 17.54 -27.26
N LYS A 288 18.01 18.19 -26.60
CA LYS A 288 18.05 18.57 -25.18
C LYS A 288 17.03 17.71 -24.40
N ILE A 289 17.43 17.21 -23.24
CA ILE A 289 16.55 16.49 -22.34
C ILE A 289 16.43 17.29 -21.03
N ASN A 290 15.23 17.57 -20.58
CA ASN A 290 14.93 18.37 -19.38
C ASN A 290 15.67 19.72 -19.38
N GLY A 291 15.73 20.35 -20.54
CA GLY A 291 16.41 21.64 -20.73
C GLY A 291 17.95 21.58 -20.85
N ASN A 292 18.54 20.42 -20.56
CA ASN A 292 19.99 20.24 -20.63
C ASN A 292 20.41 19.67 -21.99
N LYS A 293 21.47 20.24 -22.58
CA LYS A 293 22.10 19.65 -23.74
C LYS A 293 22.69 18.31 -23.36
N THR A 294 22.24 17.26 -24.02
CA THR A 294 22.87 15.96 -23.81
C THR A 294 24.23 15.93 -24.45
N ALA A 295 25.26 15.87 -23.60
CA ALA A 295 26.64 15.65 -24.04
C ALA A 295 26.92 14.20 -24.46
N THR A 296 25.96 13.31 -24.26
CA THR A 296 26.07 11.91 -24.56
C THR A 296 25.86 11.69 -26.05
N ALA A 297 26.93 11.34 -26.75
CA ALA A 297 26.82 10.71 -28.05
C ALA A 297 25.76 9.58 -27.93
N ALA A 298 24.86 9.53 -28.89
CA ALA A 298 23.84 8.50 -28.98
C ALA A 298 24.49 7.12 -28.85
N VAL A 299 24.21 6.39 -27.77
CA VAL A 299 24.62 5.01 -27.65
C VAL A 299 23.71 4.21 -28.59
N ASN A 300 24.28 3.58 -29.59
CA ASN A 300 23.54 2.88 -30.65
C ASN A 300 22.52 3.73 -31.40
N GLY A 301 22.80 5.02 -31.63
CA GLY A 301 21.90 5.94 -32.33
C GLY A 301 20.69 6.40 -31.51
N LYS A 302 20.72 6.26 -30.19
CA LYS A 302 19.64 6.69 -29.28
C LYS A 302 20.14 7.72 -28.27
N VAL A 303 19.34 8.76 -28.02
CA VAL A 303 19.53 9.72 -26.94
C VAL A 303 18.67 9.28 -25.77
N THR A 304 19.26 9.02 -24.60
CA THR A 304 18.58 8.37 -23.48
C THR A 304 18.61 9.20 -22.20
N THR A 305 17.58 9.03 -21.37
CA THR A 305 17.59 9.38 -19.96
C THR A 305 16.99 8.26 -19.15
N SER A 306 17.42 8.11 -17.90
CA SER A 306 16.91 7.07 -16.99
C SER A 306 16.91 7.58 -15.56
N ALA A 307 15.95 7.11 -14.78
CA ALA A 307 15.83 7.36 -13.34
C ALA A 307 14.99 6.26 -12.67
N ASP A 308 14.98 6.27 -11.33
CA ASP A 308 14.03 5.48 -10.55
C ASP A 308 12.64 6.13 -10.56
N THR A 309 11.60 5.33 -10.46
CA THR A 309 10.21 5.79 -10.34
C THR A 309 9.84 5.98 -8.87
N ASP A 310 10.59 6.80 -8.16
CA ASP A 310 10.41 7.03 -6.71
C ASP A 310 9.53 8.25 -6.38
N LYS A 311 9.11 9.00 -7.40
CA LYS A 311 8.23 10.16 -7.29
C LYS A 311 6.84 9.86 -7.85
N ASP A 312 5.84 10.55 -7.34
CA ASP A 312 4.45 10.43 -7.78
C ASP A 312 4.28 10.70 -9.28
N GLU A 313 5.05 11.64 -9.80
CA GLU A 313 5.07 12.00 -11.23
C GLU A 313 6.50 12.28 -11.70
N GLU A 314 6.94 11.49 -12.69
CA GLU A 314 8.18 11.72 -13.42
C GLU A 314 7.86 12.43 -14.74
N ILE A 315 8.58 13.53 -15.03
CA ILE A 315 8.39 14.31 -16.25
C ILE A 315 9.69 14.36 -17.03
N VAL A 316 9.65 13.89 -18.28
CA VAL A 316 10.78 13.91 -19.19
C VAL A 316 10.40 14.75 -20.43
N THR A 317 11.17 15.80 -20.70
CA THR A 317 10.96 16.65 -21.86
C THR A 317 12.08 16.48 -22.87
N TYR A 318 11.74 16.19 -24.13
CA TYR A 318 12.67 16.15 -25.25
C TYR A 318 12.47 17.34 -26.15
N LYS A 319 13.55 18.12 -26.39
CA LYS A 319 13.57 19.24 -27.35
C LYS A 319 14.60 18.96 -28.42
N ASN A 320 14.18 18.85 -29.67
CA ASN A 320 15.06 18.73 -30.82
C ASN A 320 15.16 20.07 -31.55
N ILE A 321 16.39 20.49 -31.84
CA ILE A 321 16.71 21.79 -32.45
C ILE A 321 17.44 21.54 -33.76
N LYS A 322 16.94 22.14 -34.85
CA LYS A 322 17.61 22.09 -36.14
C LYS A 322 17.83 23.51 -36.68
N GLY A 323 19.09 23.86 -36.95
CA GLY A 323 19.47 25.22 -37.31
C GLY A 323 19.69 26.12 -36.08
N ILE A 324 19.54 27.44 -36.25
CA ILE A 324 19.68 28.39 -35.15
C ILE A 324 18.41 28.33 -34.31
N GLU A 325 18.57 28.20 -33.03
CA GLU A 325 17.44 28.28 -32.06
C GLU A 325 16.78 29.64 -32.22
N THR A 326 15.46 29.68 -32.36
CA THR A 326 14.73 30.95 -32.45
C THR A 326 14.95 31.73 -31.16
N PRO A 327 15.42 32.99 -31.22
CA PRO A 327 15.60 33.80 -30.02
C PRO A 327 14.28 33.90 -29.27
N ASP A 328 14.34 33.69 -27.97
CA ASP A 328 13.20 33.90 -27.09
C ASP A 328 12.87 35.40 -27.03
N THR A 329 12.00 35.87 -27.92
CA THR A 329 11.59 37.27 -28.00
C THR A 329 10.55 37.66 -26.96
N GLY A 330 10.66 37.10 -25.75
CA GLY A 330 10.07 37.69 -24.56
C GLY A 330 8.60 37.45 -24.31
N VAL A 331 7.91 36.62 -25.08
CA VAL A 331 6.60 36.05 -24.70
C VAL A 331 6.54 34.60 -25.18
N ILE A 332 7.40 33.77 -24.63
CA ILE A 332 7.11 32.34 -24.65
C ILE A 332 6.15 32.09 -23.48
N LEU A 333 4.91 31.88 -23.81
CA LEU A 333 4.12 30.93 -23.03
C LEU A 333 4.89 29.60 -23.16
N ASP A 334 5.80 29.34 -22.23
CA ASP A 334 6.41 28.05 -22.06
C ASP A 334 5.26 27.08 -21.74
N ASN A 335 4.72 26.48 -22.80
CA ASN A 335 3.51 25.66 -22.69
C ASN A 335 3.77 24.35 -21.96
N ALA A 336 5.03 23.98 -21.70
CA ALA A 336 5.37 22.77 -20.97
C ALA A 336 4.85 22.78 -19.52
N PRO A 337 5.01 23.86 -18.70
CA PRO A 337 4.34 23.96 -17.42
C PRO A 337 2.82 24.07 -17.53
N TYR A 338 2.32 24.71 -18.61
CA TYR A 338 0.87 24.86 -18.82
C TYR A 338 0.21 23.59 -19.32
N ILE A 339 0.90 22.76 -20.11
CA ILE A 339 0.41 21.43 -20.50
C ILE A 339 0.36 20.51 -19.29
N ALA A 340 1.38 20.54 -18.43
CA ALA A 340 1.37 19.85 -17.16
C ALA A 340 0.28 20.41 -16.23
N LEU A 341 0.13 21.74 -16.15
CA LEU A 341 -0.91 22.39 -15.35
C LEU A 341 -2.32 22.11 -15.89
N LEU A 342 -2.53 22.11 -17.21
CA LEU A 342 -3.79 21.73 -17.84
C LEU A 342 -4.13 20.26 -17.60
N ALA A 343 -3.16 19.37 -17.64
CA ALA A 343 -3.35 17.98 -17.27
C ALA A 343 -3.78 17.86 -15.79
N ILE A 344 -3.11 18.55 -14.87
CA ILE A 344 -3.45 18.59 -13.46
C ILE A 344 -4.85 19.18 -13.23
N VAL A 345 -5.21 20.28 -13.94
CA VAL A 345 -6.53 20.91 -13.82
C VAL A 345 -7.63 20.03 -14.41
N ALA A 346 -7.39 19.35 -15.53
CA ALA A 346 -8.35 18.43 -16.12
C ALA A 346 -8.63 17.23 -15.20
N PHE A 347 -7.61 16.64 -14.59
CA PHE A 347 -7.76 15.54 -13.66
C PHE A 347 -8.27 15.97 -12.27
N GLY A 348 -7.80 17.11 -11.77
CA GLY A 348 -8.31 17.72 -10.54
C GLY A 348 -9.77 18.13 -10.66
N GLY A 349 -10.18 18.67 -11.81
CA GLY A 349 -11.57 19.01 -12.12
C GLY A 349 -12.49 17.79 -12.14
N VAL A 350 -12.07 16.68 -12.73
CA VAL A 350 -12.84 15.41 -12.74
C VAL A 350 -12.95 14.85 -11.33
N ALA A 351 -11.88 14.86 -10.55
CA ALA A 351 -11.91 14.40 -9.15
C ALA A 351 -12.84 15.25 -8.27
N LEU A 352 -12.86 16.57 -8.48
CA LEU A 352 -13.77 17.48 -7.77
C LEU A 352 -15.24 17.27 -8.17
N ILE A 353 -15.53 17.02 -9.45
CA ILE A 353 -16.88 16.74 -9.94
C ILE A 353 -17.39 15.41 -9.41
N LEU A 354 -16.54 14.38 -9.38
CA LEU A 354 -16.89 13.07 -8.83
C LEU A 354 -17.11 13.13 -7.31
N ASN A 355 -16.31 13.94 -6.62
CA ASN A 355 -16.45 14.13 -5.17
C ASN A 355 -17.69 14.99 -4.80
N LYS A 356 -18.07 15.95 -5.69
CA LYS A 356 -19.31 16.72 -5.53
C LYS A 356 -20.55 15.86 -5.76
N ARG A 357 -20.56 15.01 -6.80
CA ARG A 357 -21.67 14.07 -7.05
C ARG A 357 -21.92 13.12 -5.88
N ARG A 358 -20.87 12.62 -5.24
CA ARG A 358 -21.00 11.77 -4.04
C ARG A 358 -21.61 12.49 -2.82
N ARG A 359 -21.42 13.82 -2.70
CA ARG A 359 -22.01 14.60 -1.61
C ARG A 359 -23.47 14.99 -1.86
N ASP A 360 -23.89 15.01 -3.11
CA ASP A 360 -25.27 15.38 -3.48
C ASP A 360 -26.20 14.13 -3.49
N GLU A 361 -25.63 12.91 -3.29
CA GLU A 361 -26.36 11.64 -3.21
C GLU A 361 -26.43 11.07 -1.76
N GLU A 362 -25.82 11.74 -0.75
CA GLU A 362 -26.01 11.51 0.69
C GLU A 362 -26.98 12.57 1.31
#